data_5c0ffc1111320466b942c653a08ff109
#
_entry.id   5c0ffc1111320466b942c653a08ff109
#
_cell.length_a   1.000
_cell.length_b   1.000
_cell.length_c   1.000
_cell.angle_alpha   90.00
_cell.angle_beta   90.00
_cell.angle_gamma   90.00
#
_symmetry.space_group_name_H-M   'P 1'
#
loop_
_entity.id
_entity.type
_entity.pdbx_description
1 polymer ?
#
loop_
_entity_poly.entity_id
_entity_poly.type
_entity_poly.pdbx_seq_one_letter_code
_entity_poly.pdbx_strand_id
1 'polypeptide(L)'
;SQFVTRSELRKRDDRLSGRMKALFAAAILAPLSACAIIPDTPMSNGDAASRGTAVGINQPVWTGDTILTPLAVTEDSRCPMNARCVWAGKLTVSTRIAATHWKQTAPLTLGEPYEILGRTYVLVSATPEKTTDREIPVGEYRFVFEQR
;
A
#
# COMPACT_ATOMS: atom_id res chain seq x y z
N SER A 1 23.18 5.68 79.33
CA SER A 1 23.41 6.51 78.13
C SER A 1 24.22 5.73 77.12
N GLN A 2 23.56 5.31 76.06
CA GLN A 2 24.21 4.54 75.00
C GLN A 2 24.79 5.51 73.98
N PHE A 3 26.10 5.62 73.95
CA PHE A 3 26.81 6.30 72.89
C PHE A 3 26.78 5.37 71.64
N VAL A 4 25.87 5.64 70.72
CA VAL A 4 25.93 5.03 69.41
C VAL A 4 27.07 5.71 68.67
N THR A 5 28.18 4.98 68.45
CA THR A 5 29.35 5.50 67.81
C THR A 5 29.03 5.83 66.33
N ARG A 6 29.61 6.92 65.84
CA ARG A 6 29.42 7.47 64.48
C ARG A 6 29.66 6.43 63.37
N SER A 7 30.39 5.36 63.68
CA SER A 7 30.64 4.24 62.78
C SER A 7 29.44 3.34 62.52
N GLU A 8 28.55 3.18 63.50
CA GLU A 8 27.34 2.36 63.36
C GLU A 8 26.30 3.01 62.46
N LEU A 9 26.18 4.34 62.55
CA LEU A 9 25.28 5.10 61.66
C LEU A 9 25.74 5.05 60.20
N ARG A 10 27.04 5.13 59.97
CA ARG A 10 27.59 5.06 58.61
C ARG A 10 27.38 3.69 57.98
N LYS A 11 27.42 2.63 58.74
CA LYS A 11 27.20 1.26 58.27
C LYS A 11 25.73 0.99 57.95
N ARG A 12 24.80 1.68 58.59
CA ARG A 12 23.37 1.59 58.26
C ARG A 12 23.03 2.33 56.95
N ASP A 13 23.60 3.49 56.73
CA ASP A 13 23.40 4.25 55.51
C ASP A 13 23.90 3.52 54.26
N ASP A 14 25.04 2.87 54.36
CA ASP A 14 25.59 2.09 53.23
C ASP A 14 24.69 0.87 52.86
N ARG A 15 24.02 0.27 53.83
CA ARG A 15 23.11 -0.86 53.56
C ARG A 15 21.78 -0.39 52.92
N LEU A 16 21.28 0.77 53.29
CA LEU A 16 20.07 1.36 52.70
C LEU A 16 20.37 1.91 51.31
N SER A 17 21.52 2.54 51.12
CA SER A 17 21.95 3.04 49.81
C SER A 17 22.19 1.92 48.80
N GLY A 18 22.77 0.79 49.25
CA GLY A 18 22.97 -0.37 48.38
C GLY A 18 21.67 -1.03 47.92
N ARG A 19 20.67 -1.10 48.80
CA ARG A 19 19.36 -1.66 48.43
C ARG A 19 18.55 -0.75 47.50
N MET A 20 18.62 0.56 47.68
CA MET A 20 17.96 1.51 46.82
C MET A 20 18.61 1.58 45.43
N LYS A 21 19.91 1.43 45.33
CA LYS A 21 20.60 1.36 44.03
C LYS A 21 20.26 0.10 43.24
N ALA A 22 20.00 -1.01 43.91
CA ALA A 22 19.56 -2.27 43.25
C ALA A 22 18.15 -2.21 42.73
N LEU A 23 17.26 -1.42 43.34
CA LEU A 23 15.85 -1.27 42.90
C LEU A 23 15.70 -0.31 41.71
N PHE A 24 16.63 0.64 41.53
CA PHE A 24 16.59 1.55 40.37
C PHE A 24 17.20 0.97 39.09
N ALA A 25 17.99 -0.09 39.19
CA ALA A 25 18.59 -0.74 38.03
C ALA A 25 17.59 -1.68 37.27
N ALA A 26 16.45 -2.01 37.86
CA ALA A 26 15.45 -2.89 37.27
C ALA A 26 14.31 -2.19 36.50
N ALA A 27 14.30 -0.86 36.48
CA ALA A 27 13.18 -0.08 35.92
C ALA A 27 13.45 0.55 34.55
N ILE A 28 14.54 0.23 33.88
CA ILE A 28 14.85 0.74 32.52
C ILE A 28 14.91 -0.43 31.54
N LEU A 29 13.90 -1.26 31.55
CA LEU A 29 13.47 -1.99 30.37
C LEU A 29 12.24 -1.28 29.83
N ALA A 30 12.46 -0.09 29.27
CA ALA A 30 11.49 0.48 28.36
C ALA A 30 11.38 -0.48 27.18
N PRO A 31 10.18 -0.98 26.85
CA PRO A 31 10.01 -1.64 25.58
C PRO A 31 10.31 -0.59 24.53
N LEU A 32 11.40 -0.75 23.80
CA LEU A 32 11.56 -0.15 22.50
C LEU A 32 10.36 -0.65 21.69
N SER A 33 9.28 0.11 21.70
CA SER A 33 8.28 -0.01 20.65
C SER A 33 9.03 0.27 19.36
N ALA A 34 9.58 -0.78 18.77
CA ALA A 34 9.97 -0.74 17.39
C ALA A 34 8.67 -0.41 16.66
N CYS A 35 8.49 0.85 16.26
CA CYS A 35 7.68 1.17 15.12
C CYS A 35 8.26 0.32 14.01
N ALA A 36 7.64 -0.82 13.74
CA ALA A 36 7.87 -1.53 12.51
C ALA A 36 7.43 -0.56 11.41
N ILE A 37 8.36 0.23 10.91
CA ILE A 37 8.25 0.81 9.58
C ILE A 37 8.16 -0.42 8.71
N ILE A 38 6.93 -0.78 8.32
CA ILE A 38 6.73 -1.73 7.23
C ILE A 38 7.39 -1.03 6.04
N PRO A 39 8.57 -1.46 5.60
CA PRO A 39 9.09 -0.92 4.36
C PRO A 39 8.03 -1.24 3.33
N ASP A 40 7.56 -0.23 2.57
CA ASP A 40 6.91 -0.49 1.30
C ASP A 40 7.86 -1.41 0.56
N THR A 41 7.57 -2.71 0.61
CA THR A 41 8.33 -3.70 -0.13
C THR A 41 8.28 -3.22 -1.57
N PRO A 42 9.40 -2.85 -2.21
CA PRO A 42 9.38 -2.62 -3.64
C PRO A 42 8.82 -3.92 -4.21
N MET A 43 7.68 -3.82 -4.93
CA MET A 43 7.11 -4.98 -5.59
C MET A 43 8.23 -5.60 -6.40
N SER A 44 8.67 -6.78 -5.99
CA SER A 44 9.65 -7.53 -6.76
C SER A 44 9.01 -7.79 -8.11
N ASN A 45 9.75 -7.56 -9.19
CA ASN A 45 9.28 -7.79 -10.57
C ASN A 45 8.76 -9.23 -10.79
N GLY A 46 9.01 -10.13 -9.83
CA GLY A 46 8.52 -11.51 -9.83
C GLY A 46 7.05 -11.67 -9.45
N ASP A 47 6.42 -10.67 -8.83
CA ASP A 47 5.04 -10.78 -8.35
C ASP A 47 4.00 -10.23 -9.34
N ALA A 48 4.44 -9.67 -10.46
CA ALA A 48 3.56 -9.15 -11.50
C ALA A 48 2.97 -10.28 -12.34
N ALA A 49 1.67 -10.21 -12.59
CA ALA A 49 0.97 -11.16 -13.46
C ALA A 49 1.50 -11.10 -14.89
N SER A 50 1.33 -12.18 -15.62
CA SER A 50 1.73 -12.26 -17.03
C SER A 50 0.92 -11.28 -17.89
N ARG A 51 1.52 -10.86 -19.02
CA ARG A 51 0.85 -10.01 -20.00
C ARG A 51 -0.51 -10.55 -20.40
N GLY A 52 -1.52 -9.66 -20.48
CA GLY A 52 -2.88 -10.00 -20.86
C GLY A 52 -3.72 -10.61 -19.76
N THR A 53 -3.16 -10.81 -18.55
CA THR A 53 -3.92 -11.28 -17.39
C THR A 53 -4.82 -10.18 -16.87
N ALA A 54 -6.06 -10.53 -16.55
CA ALA A 54 -6.97 -9.61 -15.86
C ALA A 54 -6.56 -9.46 -14.39
N VAL A 55 -6.31 -8.22 -13.97
CA VAL A 55 -5.83 -7.88 -12.61
C VAL A 55 -6.79 -6.96 -11.89
N GLY A 56 -6.88 -7.11 -10.57
CA GLY A 56 -7.64 -6.22 -9.70
C GLY A 56 -6.84 -5.01 -9.22
N ILE A 57 -7.49 -4.20 -8.40
CA ILE A 57 -6.83 -3.04 -7.76
C ILE A 57 -5.61 -3.52 -6.95
N ASN A 58 -4.52 -2.79 -7.06
CA ASN A 58 -3.20 -3.06 -6.46
C ASN A 58 -2.52 -4.35 -6.93
N GLN A 59 -3.00 -4.98 -7.99
CA GLN A 59 -2.35 -6.15 -8.57
C GLN A 59 -1.52 -5.74 -9.80
N PRO A 60 -0.20 -5.93 -9.79
CA PRO A 60 0.67 -5.58 -10.91
C PRO A 60 0.54 -6.58 -12.06
N VAL A 61 0.72 -6.09 -13.29
CA VAL A 61 0.72 -6.90 -14.50
C VAL A 61 1.79 -6.41 -15.47
N TRP A 62 2.47 -7.33 -16.13
CA TRP A 62 3.40 -7.00 -17.20
C TRP A 62 2.68 -6.55 -18.46
N THR A 63 3.16 -5.45 -19.06
CA THR A 63 2.75 -4.97 -20.38
C THR A 63 4.01 -4.57 -21.15
N GLY A 64 4.52 -5.47 -21.99
CA GLY A 64 5.77 -5.22 -22.68
C GLY A 64 6.95 -5.19 -21.71
N ASP A 65 7.62 -4.05 -21.62
CA ASP A 65 8.78 -3.80 -20.76
C ASP A 65 8.43 -3.00 -19.49
N THR A 66 7.14 -2.80 -19.22
CA THR A 66 6.63 -2.04 -18.06
C THR A 66 5.66 -2.87 -17.23
N ILE A 67 5.53 -2.48 -15.97
CA ILE A 67 4.54 -3.02 -15.04
C ILE A 67 3.46 -1.97 -14.80
N LEU A 68 2.22 -2.34 -15.06
CA LEU A 68 1.05 -1.54 -14.73
C LEU A 68 0.39 -2.07 -13.46
N THR A 69 0.01 -1.16 -12.57
CA THR A 69 -0.72 -1.48 -11.34
C THR A 69 -1.92 -0.55 -11.24
N PRO A 70 -3.15 -1.06 -11.39
CA PRO A 70 -4.34 -0.25 -11.18
C PRO A 70 -4.44 0.11 -9.70
N LEU A 71 -4.64 1.39 -9.39
CA LEU A 71 -4.67 1.90 -8.01
C LEU A 71 -6.10 2.19 -7.55
N ALA A 72 -6.90 2.80 -8.40
CA ALA A 72 -8.27 3.18 -8.08
C ALA A 72 -9.11 3.40 -9.35
N VAL A 73 -10.39 3.09 -9.29
CA VAL A 73 -11.37 3.55 -10.27
C VAL A 73 -11.74 4.98 -9.91
N THR A 74 -11.40 5.93 -10.77
CA THR A 74 -11.66 7.35 -10.55
C THR A 74 -12.99 7.80 -11.15
N GLU A 75 -13.46 7.09 -12.17
CA GLU A 75 -14.76 7.31 -12.80
C GLU A 75 -15.28 6.00 -13.39
N ASP A 76 -16.54 5.69 -13.13
CA ASP A 76 -17.30 4.65 -13.81
C ASP A 76 -18.70 5.16 -14.15
N SER A 77 -18.79 5.88 -15.25
CA SER A 77 -20.04 6.40 -15.81
C SER A 77 -20.55 5.57 -16.97
N ARG A 78 -20.04 4.34 -17.17
CA ARG A 78 -20.49 3.44 -18.23
C ARG A 78 -22.00 3.27 -18.20
N CYS A 79 -22.61 3.19 -19.38
CA CYS A 79 -24.03 2.87 -19.47
C CYS A 79 -24.28 1.45 -18.95
N PRO A 80 -25.19 1.25 -17.98
CA PRO A 80 -25.54 -0.09 -17.53
C PRO A 80 -26.09 -0.94 -18.67
N MET A 81 -25.75 -2.23 -18.70
CA MET A 81 -26.19 -3.17 -19.74
C MET A 81 -27.70 -3.26 -19.86
N ASN A 82 -28.44 -3.08 -18.77
CA ASN A 82 -29.88 -3.15 -18.68
C ASN A 82 -30.55 -1.77 -18.75
N ALA A 83 -29.86 -0.74 -19.24
CA ALA A 83 -30.38 0.60 -19.42
C ALA A 83 -30.08 1.13 -20.81
N ARG A 84 -30.86 2.14 -21.23
CA ARG A 84 -30.59 2.93 -22.44
C ARG A 84 -30.08 4.30 -22.02
N CYS A 85 -28.85 4.63 -22.44
CA CYS A 85 -28.23 5.90 -22.13
C CYS A 85 -28.13 6.77 -23.40
N VAL A 86 -28.20 8.08 -23.20
CA VAL A 86 -27.95 9.06 -24.28
C VAL A 86 -26.45 9.12 -24.58
N TRP A 87 -25.60 8.88 -23.58
CA TRP A 87 -24.15 8.90 -23.66
C TRP A 87 -23.59 7.54 -23.26
N ALA A 88 -22.52 7.11 -23.93
CA ALA A 88 -21.88 5.83 -23.62
C ALA A 88 -21.23 5.80 -22.22
N GLY A 89 -20.88 6.98 -21.70
CA GLY A 89 -20.08 7.08 -20.47
C GLY A 89 -18.67 6.55 -20.63
N LYS A 90 -17.91 6.52 -19.54
CA LYS A 90 -16.52 6.03 -19.54
C LYS A 90 -16.15 5.38 -18.22
N LEU A 91 -15.11 4.56 -18.26
CA LEU A 91 -14.42 4.05 -17.09
C LEU A 91 -12.99 4.54 -17.13
N THR A 92 -12.55 5.20 -16.06
CA THR A 92 -11.18 5.69 -15.91
C THR A 92 -10.56 5.11 -14.65
N VAL A 93 -9.35 4.58 -14.81
CA VAL A 93 -8.59 3.93 -13.74
C VAL A 93 -7.28 4.65 -13.54
N SER A 94 -7.04 5.13 -12.33
CA SER A 94 -5.73 5.63 -11.92
C SER A 94 -4.75 4.46 -11.87
N THR A 95 -3.74 4.46 -12.73
CA THR A 95 -2.82 3.34 -12.93
C THR A 95 -1.38 3.80 -12.75
N ARG A 96 -0.62 3.08 -11.94
CA ARG A 96 0.82 3.27 -11.85
C ARG A 96 1.49 2.51 -12.98
N ILE A 97 2.31 3.22 -13.74
CA ILE A 97 3.14 2.68 -14.80
C ILE A 97 4.58 2.73 -14.33
N ALA A 98 5.25 1.61 -14.26
CA ALA A 98 6.61 1.50 -13.76
C ALA A 98 7.51 0.75 -14.76
N ALA A 99 8.65 1.35 -15.08
CA ALA A 99 9.74 0.74 -15.84
C ALA A 99 11.02 0.74 -15.00
N THR A 100 12.12 0.25 -15.56
CA THR A 100 13.39 0.09 -14.83
C THR A 100 13.89 1.39 -14.18
N HIS A 101 13.70 2.53 -14.85
CA HIS A 101 14.29 3.81 -14.41
C HIS A 101 13.26 4.92 -14.14
N TRP A 102 11.99 4.64 -14.28
CA TRP A 102 10.94 5.64 -14.04
C TRP A 102 9.62 4.98 -13.60
N LYS A 103 8.82 5.75 -12.90
CA LYS A 103 7.44 5.40 -12.56
C LYS A 103 6.57 6.63 -12.61
N GLN A 104 5.35 6.48 -13.07
CA GLN A 104 4.36 7.54 -13.13
C GLN A 104 2.95 6.99 -12.89
N THR A 105 2.08 7.80 -12.33
CA THR A 105 0.65 7.48 -12.23
C THR A 105 -0.10 8.26 -13.30
N ALA A 106 -0.95 7.57 -14.04
CA ALA A 106 -1.71 8.10 -15.16
C ALA A 106 -3.17 7.62 -15.13
N PRO A 107 -4.12 8.45 -15.56
CA PRO A 107 -5.50 8.01 -15.76
C PRO A 107 -5.60 7.26 -17.09
N LEU A 108 -5.94 5.99 -17.04
CA LEU A 108 -6.23 5.19 -18.24
C LEU A 108 -7.73 5.01 -18.39
N THR A 109 -8.26 5.46 -19.52
CA THR A 109 -9.68 5.34 -19.87
C THR A 109 -9.91 4.14 -20.76
N LEU A 110 -10.93 3.35 -20.46
CA LEU A 110 -11.27 2.14 -21.21
C LEU A 110 -11.44 2.44 -22.71
N GLY A 111 -10.65 1.75 -23.52
CA GLY A 111 -10.64 1.87 -24.98
C GLY A 111 -9.87 3.05 -25.53
N GLU A 112 -9.36 3.96 -24.69
CA GLU A 112 -8.60 5.14 -25.13
C GLU A 112 -7.07 4.89 -25.01
N PRO A 113 -6.27 5.21 -26.03
CA PRO A 113 -4.82 5.13 -25.93
C PRO A 113 -4.26 6.26 -25.07
N TYR A 114 -3.30 5.95 -24.22
CA TYR A 114 -2.55 6.91 -23.41
C TYR A 114 -1.06 6.81 -23.76
N GLU A 115 -0.49 7.90 -24.23
CA GLU A 115 0.93 7.97 -24.60
C GLU A 115 1.78 8.59 -23.50
N ILE A 116 2.87 7.92 -23.19
CA ILE A 116 3.89 8.41 -22.26
C ILE A 116 5.28 7.90 -22.66
N LEU A 117 6.25 8.79 -22.76
CA LEU A 117 7.64 8.48 -23.07
C LEU A 117 7.81 7.56 -24.31
N GLY A 118 7.03 7.83 -25.37
CA GLY A 118 7.07 7.07 -26.62
C GLY A 118 6.44 5.68 -26.55
N ARG A 119 5.68 5.38 -25.51
CA ARG A 119 4.91 4.16 -25.33
C ARG A 119 3.43 4.46 -25.26
N THR A 120 2.63 3.62 -25.86
CA THR A 120 1.17 3.74 -25.84
C THR A 120 0.58 2.62 -24.97
N TYR A 121 -0.21 2.99 -24.00
CA TYR A 121 -0.92 2.06 -23.11
C TYR A 121 -2.42 2.17 -23.34
N VAL A 122 -3.10 1.04 -23.29
CA VAL A 122 -4.55 0.95 -23.48
C VAL A 122 -5.14 0.06 -22.39
N LEU A 123 -6.17 0.54 -21.70
CA LEU A 123 -7.05 -0.30 -20.91
C LEU A 123 -8.06 -0.92 -21.86
N VAL A 124 -7.87 -2.21 -22.21
CA VAL A 124 -8.67 -2.88 -23.26
C VAL A 124 -9.92 -3.55 -22.74
N SER A 125 -9.96 -3.90 -21.45
CA SER A 125 -11.11 -4.54 -20.84
C SER A 125 -11.22 -4.20 -19.36
N ALA A 126 -12.46 -4.09 -18.91
CA ALA A 126 -12.80 -3.92 -17.49
C ALA A 126 -14.08 -4.67 -17.17
N THR A 127 -14.00 -5.57 -16.22
CA THR A 127 -15.15 -6.35 -15.73
C THR A 127 -15.36 -6.10 -14.23
N PRO A 128 -16.56 -6.35 -13.70
CA PRO A 128 -17.79 -6.75 -14.39
C PRO A 128 -18.41 -5.60 -15.19
N GLU A 129 -19.38 -5.94 -16.04
CA GLU A 129 -20.23 -4.95 -16.69
C GLU A 129 -21.12 -4.25 -15.65
N LYS A 130 -21.42 -2.98 -15.89
CA LYS A 130 -22.28 -2.21 -15.01
C LYS A 130 -23.75 -2.57 -15.21
N THR A 131 -24.50 -2.66 -14.11
CA THR A 131 -25.95 -2.85 -14.11
C THR A 131 -26.61 -1.80 -13.22
N THR A 132 -27.94 -1.57 -13.40
CA THR A 132 -28.65 -0.55 -12.60
C THR A 132 -29.00 -1.01 -11.18
N ASP A 133 -28.95 -2.29 -10.91
CA ASP A 133 -29.43 -2.93 -9.69
C ASP A 133 -28.37 -3.04 -8.59
N ARG A 134 -27.09 -2.78 -8.93
CA ARG A 134 -26.03 -2.77 -7.93
C ARG A 134 -24.83 -1.92 -8.33
N GLU A 135 -24.14 -1.41 -7.33
CA GLU A 135 -22.79 -0.86 -7.49
C GLU A 135 -21.76 -1.98 -7.54
N ILE A 136 -20.69 -1.77 -8.29
CA ILE A 136 -19.58 -2.73 -8.38
C ILE A 136 -18.60 -2.49 -7.20
N PRO A 137 -18.44 -3.44 -6.29
CA PRO A 137 -17.43 -3.34 -5.24
C PRO A 137 -16.04 -3.23 -5.85
N VAL A 138 -15.16 -2.42 -5.23
CA VAL A 138 -13.79 -2.17 -5.71
C VAL A 138 -13.00 -3.47 -5.93
N GLY A 139 -13.18 -4.46 -5.06
CA GLY A 139 -12.50 -5.75 -5.16
C GLY A 139 -12.96 -6.66 -6.30
N GLU A 140 -14.10 -6.37 -6.92
CA GLU A 140 -14.64 -7.16 -8.04
C GLU A 140 -14.09 -6.72 -9.39
N TYR A 141 -13.59 -5.50 -9.51
CA TYR A 141 -13.03 -5.01 -10.76
C TYR A 141 -11.84 -5.86 -11.21
N ARG A 142 -11.82 -6.14 -12.52
CA ARG A 142 -10.69 -6.77 -13.21
C ARG A 142 -10.42 -6.01 -14.50
N PHE A 143 -9.15 -5.69 -14.70
CA PHE A 143 -8.67 -4.85 -15.81
C PHE A 143 -7.66 -5.61 -16.65
N VAL A 144 -7.74 -5.44 -17.95
CA VAL A 144 -6.74 -5.94 -18.89
C VAL A 144 -6.09 -4.75 -19.59
N PHE A 145 -4.78 -4.71 -19.54
CA PHE A 145 -3.97 -3.65 -20.16
C PHE A 145 -3.13 -4.20 -21.29
N GLU A 146 -2.91 -3.37 -22.30
CA GLU A 146 -2.00 -3.63 -23.40
C GLU A 146 -1.05 -2.45 -23.61
N GLN A 147 0.16 -2.76 -24.07
CA GLN A 147 1.12 -1.81 -24.63
C GLN A 147 1.18 -1.98 -26.13
N ARG A 148 1.05 -0.89 -26.88
CA ARG A 148 1.09 -0.84 -28.34
C ARG A 148 2.29 -0.05 -28.85
#